data_b1d2b4140e829c5da9e3e0cfe843de06
#
_entry.id   b1d2b4140e829c5da9e3e0cfe843de06
#
_cell.length_a   1.000
_cell.length_b   1.000
_cell.length_c   1.000
_cell.angle_alpha   90.00
_cell.angle_beta   90.00
_cell.angle_gamma   90.00
#
_symmetry.space_group_name_H-M   'P 1'
#
loop_
_entity.id
_entity.type
_entity.pdbx_description
1 polymer ?
#
loop_
_entity_poly.entity_id
_entity_poly.type
_entity_poly.pdbx_seq_one_letter_code
_entity_poly.pdbx_strand_id
1 'polypeptide(L)'
;MSAASSYVIADILSDRAARAVAFGLDNPLDTPFWSAVKTGTSKDMRDNWAVGFSSRYTVGVWVGNASGSPMHDVSGISGAAPVWRDVMMQLHKRGAVPSVAPAAPAGVVAQEVRYEPAIEAPRREVFVAGSERAVIQAVATSANAGTSGVQARIASPVPGSIIALDPDIPLRNQRLQFSATAYGKGRWELDGKVIGAATHSLSWFPMPGAHVLKLVSDRGDVLDEAKFEVRGAILKTASR
;
A
#
# COMPACT_ATOMS: atom_id res chain seq x y z
N MET A 1 -14.39 9.17 16.57
CA MET A 1 -12.92 9.26 16.36
C MET A 1 -12.42 10.47 17.14
N SER A 2 -11.25 10.38 17.78
CA SER A 2 -10.66 11.54 18.51
C SER A 2 -10.07 12.56 17.53
N ALA A 3 -9.92 13.83 17.95
CA ALA A 3 -9.27 14.85 17.13
C ALA A 3 -7.81 14.46 16.77
N ALA A 4 -7.08 13.84 17.70
CA ALA A 4 -5.73 13.34 17.48
C ALA A 4 -5.70 12.24 16.41
N SER A 5 -6.60 11.24 16.48
CA SER A 5 -6.67 10.19 15.46
C SER A 5 -7.06 10.74 14.08
N SER A 6 -8.00 11.69 14.03
CA SER A 6 -8.41 12.33 12.77
C SER A 6 -7.25 13.12 12.15
N TYR A 7 -6.45 13.80 12.98
CA TYR A 7 -5.27 14.53 12.52
C TYR A 7 -4.23 13.59 11.94
N VAL A 8 -3.89 12.49 12.63
CA VAL A 8 -2.91 11.50 12.14
C VAL A 8 -3.34 10.93 10.80
N ILE A 9 -4.63 10.59 10.63
CA ILE A 9 -5.14 10.11 9.34
C ILE A 9 -5.04 11.20 8.26
N ALA A 10 -5.37 12.46 8.59
CA ALA A 10 -5.25 13.56 7.64
C ALA A 10 -3.79 13.80 7.20
N ASP A 11 -2.86 13.71 8.14
CA ASP A 11 -1.43 13.82 7.89
C ASP A 11 -0.95 12.72 6.92
N ILE A 12 -1.25 11.45 7.23
CA ILE A 12 -0.93 10.31 6.37
C ILE A 12 -1.50 10.49 4.96
N LEU A 13 -2.77 10.90 4.84
CA LEU A 13 -3.43 11.03 3.54
C LEU A 13 -3.02 12.29 2.77
N SER A 14 -2.36 13.25 3.40
CA SER A 14 -1.82 14.44 2.75
C SER A 14 -0.35 14.32 2.33
N ASP A 15 0.33 13.25 2.73
CA ASP A 15 1.76 13.04 2.44
C ASP A 15 1.99 12.77 0.95
N ARG A 16 2.48 13.78 0.25
CA ARG A 16 2.82 13.71 -1.18
C ARG A 16 4.05 12.84 -1.45
N ALA A 17 5.01 12.84 -0.52
CA ALA A 17 6.24 12.07 -0.68
C ALA A 17 5.95 10.57 -0.60
N ALA A 18 5.10 10.15 0.34
CA ALA A 18 4.66 8.77 0.43
C ALA A 18 3.87 8.33 -0.82
N ARG A 19 3.00 9.19 -1.36
CA ARG A 19 2.27 8.90 -2.61
C ARG A 19 3.17 8.80 -3.83
N ALA A 20 4.23 9.60 -3.89
CA ALA A 20 5.15 9.62 -5.02
C ALA A 20 5.85 8.28 -5.25
N VAL A 21 6.03 7.47 -4.22
CA VAL A 21 6.59 6.11 -4.34
C VAL A 21 5.72 5.21 -5.23
N ALA A 22 4.39 5.34 -5.12
CA ALA A 22 3.44 4.55 -5.91
C ALA A 22 3.13 5.21 -7.27
N PHE A 23 2.78 6.49 -7.27
CA PHE A 23 2.16 7.17 -8.41
C PHE A 23 3.09 8.15 -9.14
N GLY A 24 4.30 8.39 -8.62
CA GLY A 24 5.20 9.41 -9.14
C GLY A 24 4.94 10.80 -8.53
N LEU A 25 5.88 11.73 -8.79
CA LEU A 25 5.80 13.09 -8.23
C LEU A 25 4.71 13.94 -8.89
N ASP A 26 4.44 13.71 -10.17
CA ASP A 26 3.35 14.37 -10.92
C ASP A 26 2.22 13.38 -11.12
N ASN A 27 1.19 13.50 -10.31
CA ASN A 27 0.05 12.58 -10.34
C ASN A 27 -1.28 13.35 -10.11
N PRO A 28 -2.42 12.79 -10.53
CA PRO A 28 -3.72 13.45 -10.43
C PRO A 28 -4.20 13.79 -9.02
N LEU A 29 -3.53 13.31 -7.96
CA LEU A 29 -3.90 13.61 -6.58
C LEU A 29 -3.20 14.87 -6.05
N ASP A 30 -2.26 15.45 -6.82
CA ASP A 30 -1.54 16.64 -6.40
C ASP A 30 -2.34 17.90 -6.67
N THR A 31 -2.48 18.71 -5.63
CA THR A 31 -3.16 20.01 -5.66
C THR A 31 -2.20 21.12 -5.21
N PRO A 32 -2.34 22.37 -5.69
CA PRO A 32 -1.51 23.49 -5.26
C PRO A 32 -1.87 24.03 -3.85
N PHE A 33 -2.78 23.40 -3.18
CA PHE A 33 -3.21 23.71 -1.82
C PHE A 33 -3.24 22.43 -0.98
N TRP A 34 -3.32 22.55 0.33
CA TRP A 34 -3.38 21.41 1.21
C TRP A 34 -4.64 20.58 0.96
N SER A 35 -4.45 19.30 0.75
CA SER A 35 -5.52 18.30 0.64
C SER A 35 -5.03 16.93 1.11
N ALA A 36 -5.95 16.17 1.66
CA ALA A 36 -5.77 14.77 2.02
C ALA A 36 -6.69 13.92 1.13
N VAL A 37 -6.16 12.87 0.51
CA VAL A 37 -6.93 12.09 -0.47
C VAL A 37 -6.50 10.63 -0.49
N LYS A 38 -7.48 9.73 -0.73
CA LYS A 38 -7.27 8.30 -0.91
C LYS A 38 -8.04 7.80 -2.13
N THR A 39 -7.37 7.04 -2.97
CA THR A 39 -7.99 6.29 -4.06
C THR A 39 -8.34 4.87 -3.62
N GLY A 40 -9.29 4.27 -4.29
CA GLY A 40 -9.67 2.88 -4.13
C GLY A 40 -10.07 2.27 -5.47
N THR A 41 -9.67 1.03 -5.69
CA THR A 41 -10.07 0.23 -6.84
C THR A 41 -10.61 -1.09 -6.30
N SER A 42 -11.86 -1.41 -6.60
CA SER A 42 -12.45 -2.67 -6.16
C SER A 42 -11.98 -3.84 -7.04
N LYS A 43 -12.30 -5.05 -6.59
CA LYS A 43 -12.03 -6.26 -7.35
C LYS A 43 -12.59 -6.15 -8.77
N ASP A 44 -11.83 -6.61 -9.76
CA ASP A 44 -12.18 -6.57 -11.18
C ASP A 44 -12.41 -5.13 -11.72
N MET A 45 -11.86 -4.10 -11.06
CA MET A 45 -12.00 -2.69 -11.44
C MET A 45 -13.45 -2.22 -11.57
N ARG A 46 -14.38 -2.81 -10.79
CA ARG A 46 -15.82 -2.48 -10.87
C ARG A 46 -16.12 -1.09 -10.35
N ASP A 47 -15.39 -0.70 -9.29
CA ASP A 47 -15.55 0.57 -8.62
C ASP A 47 -14.21 1.27 -8.47
N ASN A 48 -14.11 2.45 -8.99
CA ASN A 48 -12.97 3.33 -8.81
C ASN A 48 -13.38 4.54 -7.98
N TRP A 49 -12.69 4.74 -6.88
CA TRP A 49 -12.97 5.82 -5.95
C TRP A 49 -11.79 6.77 -5.82
N ALA A 50 -12.09 8.04 -5.67
CA ALA A 50 -11.21 9.04 -5.10
C ALA A 50 -12.00 9.83 -4.06
N VAL A 51 -11.62 9.74 -2.80
CA VAL A 51 -12.25 10.49 -1.71
C VAL A 51 -11.18 11.32 -1.03
N GLY A 52 -11.41 12.62 -0.96
CA GLY A 52 -10.47 13.52 -0.34
C GLY A 52 -11.11 14.81 0.14
N PHE A 53 -10.36 15.53 0.95
CA PHE A 53 -10.83 16.76 1.56
C PHE A 53 -9.71 17.80 1.65
N SER A 54 -10.13 19.03 1.78
CA SER A 54 -9.31 20.18 2.12
C SER A 54 -9.79 20.77 3.45
N SER A 55 -9.25 21.90 3.87
CA SER A 55 -9.79 22.61 5.05
C SER A 55 -11.23 23.13 4.83
N ARG A 56 -11.78 23.06 3.60
CA ARG A 56 -13.05 23.69 3.23
C ARG A 56 -14.08 22.75 2.63
N TYR A 57 -13.63 21.76 1.86
CA TYR A 57 -14.49 20.89 1.06
C TYR A 57 -14.10 19.43 1.22
N THR A 58 -15.10 18.57 1.18
CA THR A 58 -14.93 17.13 1.02
C THR A 58 -15.54 16.74 -0.32
N VAL A 59 -14.79 16.02 -1.14
CA VAL A 59 -15.22 15.55 -2.45
C VAL A 59 -15.00 14.05 -2.53
N GLY A 60 -16.04 13.34 -2.94
CA GLY A 60 -15.98 11.92 -3.29
C GLY A 60 -16.35 11.76 -4.76
N VAL A 61 -15.56 11.00 -5.49
CA VAL A 61 -15.81 10.64 -6.89
C VAL A 61 -15.85 9.14 -7.01
N TRP A 62 -16.88 8.64 -7.63
CA TRP A 62 -17.03 7.25 -8.03
C TRP A 62 -17.11 7.15 -9.55
N VAL A 63 -16.37 6.22 -10.11
CA VAL A 63 -16.41 5.85 -11.53
C VAL A 63 -16.64 4.36 -11.62
N GLY A 64 -17.68 3.96 -12.33
CA GLY A 64 -18.06 2.57 -12.48
C GLY A 64 -19.26 2.40 -13.40
N ASN A 65 -19.59 1.16 -13.72
CA ASN A 65 -20.79 0.81 -14.44
C ASN A 65 -21.98 0.70 -13.49
N ALA A 66 -23.11 1.34 -13.78
CA ALA A 66 -24.33 1.24 -12.96
C ALA A 66 -24.83 -0.21 -12.82
N SER A 67 -24.51 -1.08 -13.79
CA SER A 67 -24.80 -2.52 -13.75
C SER A 67 -23.87 -3.31 -12.81
N GLY A 68 -22.80 -2.70 -12.26
CA GLY A 68 -21.75 -3.40 -11.52
C GLY A 68 -20.82 -4.25 -12.42
N SER A 69 -20.89 -4.08 -13.74
CA SER A 69 -19.99 -4.77 -14.67
C SER A 69 -18.56 -4.29 -14.49
N PRO A 70 -17.54 -5.17 -14.67
CA PRO A 70 -16.14 -4.77 -14.65
C PRO A 70 -15.83 -3.66 -15.66
N MET A 71 -14.91 -2.79 -15.29
CA MET A 71 -14.24 -1.88 -16.21
C MET A 71 -12.91 -2.50 -16.65
N HIS A 72 -12.26 -1.94 -17.66
CA HIS A 72 -11.01 -2.43 -18.21
C HIS A 72 -9.95 -1.32 -18.15
N ASP A 73 -8.75 -1.68 -17.69
CA ASP A 73 -7.55 -0.82 -17.67
C ASP A 73 -7.79 0.56 -17.04
N VAL A 74 -8.62 0.61 -15.99
CA VAL A 74 -8.92 1.83 -15.25
C VAL A 74 -8.90 1.58 -13.75
N SER A 75 -8.24 2.44 -13.01
CA SER A 75 -8.13 2.38 -11.56
C SER A 75 -8.62 3.67 -10.90
N GLY A 76 -8.58 3.72 -9.57
CA GLY A 76 -8.94 4.93 -8.84
C GLY A 76 -8.06 6.13 -9.21
N ILE A 77 -6.79 5.89 -9.57
CA ILE A 77 -5.87 6.98 -9.93
C ILE A 77 -6.09 7.49 -11.37
N SER A 78 -6.42 6.62 -12.33
CA SER A 78 -6.67 7.03 -13.71
C SER A 78 -8.13 7.41 -13.97
N GLY A 79 -9.09 6.76 -13.30
CA GLY A 79 -10.51 7.01 -13.50
C GLY A 79 -11.06 8.12 -12.61
N ALA A 80 -10.98 7.95 -11.30
CA ALA A 80 -11.65 8.85 -10.35
C ALA A 80 -10.80 10.07 -9.93
N ALA A 81 -9.48 9.92 -9.83
CA ALA A 81 -8.60 10.98 -9.32
C ALA A 81 -8.55 12.24 -10.22
N PRO A 82 -8.50 12.16 -11.56
CA PRO A 82 -8.53 13.35 -12.40
C PRO A 82 -9.82 14.18 -12.20
N VAL A 83 -10.97 13.51 -12.13
CA VAL A 83 -12.25 14.16 -11.88
C VAL A 83 -12.29 14.80 -10.50
N TRP A 84 -11.80 14.07 -9.48
CA TRP A 84 -11.68 14.60 -8.12
C TRP A 84 -10.80 15.88 -8.10
N ARG A 85 -9.65 15.85 -8.76
CA ARG A 85 -8.76 17.01 -8.85
C ARG A 85 -9.45 18.20 -9.51
N ASP A 86 -10.11 17.99 -10.62
CA ASP A 86 -10.80 19.06 -11.36
C ASP A 86 -11.89 19.72 -10.53
N VAL A 87 -12.70 18.92 -9.83
CA VAL A 87 -13.73 19.41 -8.90
C VAL A 87 -13.09 20.21 -7.76
N MET A 88 -12.05 19.68 -7.12
CA MET A 88 -11.33 20.36 -6.04
C MET A 88 -10.71 21.68 -6.53
N MET A 89 -10.08 21.68 -7.68
CA MET A 89 -9.51 22.88 -8.31
C MET A 89 -10.58 23.94 -8.59
N GLN A 90 -11.74 23.54 -9.11
CA GLN A 90 -12.85 24.43 -9.40
C GLN A 90 -13.47 25.04 -8.14
N LEU A 91 -13.62 24.23 -7.07
CA LEU A 91 -14.13 24.71 -5.79
C LEU A 91 -13.18 25.74 -5.15
N HIS A 92 -11.87 25.53 -5.28
CA HIS A 92 -10.85 26.42 -4.72
C HIS A 92 -10.58 27.68 -5.56
N LYS A 93 -10.88 27.69 -6.85
CA LYS A 93 -10.82 28.91 -7.71
C LYS A 93 -11.73 30.01 -7.22
N ARG A 94 -12.88 29.68 -6.61
CA ARG A 94 -13.90 30.62 -6.16
C ARG A 94 -13.68 31.16 -4.75
N GLY A 95 -12.63 30.74 -4.05
CA GLY A 95 -12.38 31.10 -2.66
C GLY A 95 -11.13 31.94 -2.48
N ALA A 96 -11.27 33.05 -1.77
CA ALA A 96 -10.15 33.95 -1.47
C ALA A 96 -9.15 33.37 -0.45
N VAL A 97 -9.52 32.33 0.29
CA VAL A 97 -8.67 31.75 1.36
C VAL A 97 -8.13 30.40 0.90
N PRO A 98 -6.79 30.24 0.82
CA PRO A 98 -6.17 28.95 0.52
C PRO A 98 -6.53 27.87 1.54
N SER A 99 -6.60 26.61 1.12
CA SER A 99 -6.62 25.48 2.06
C SER A 99 -5.24 25.33 2.69
N VAL A 100 -5.20 25.26 3.99
CA VAL A 100 -3.97 25.06 4.78
C VAL A 100 -4.09 23.80 5.62
N ALA A 101 -2.96 23.19 5.94
CA ALA A 101 -2.90 22.05 6.84
C ALA A 101 -3.52 22.40 8.19
N PRO A 102 -4.30 21.49 8.79
CA PRO A 102 -4.81 21.70 10.16
C PRO A 102 -3.65 21.78 11.15
N ALA A 103 -3.82 22.56 12.19
CA ALA A 103 -2.91 22.57 13.33
C ALA A 103 -3.04 21.25 14.10
N ALA A 104 -1.92 20.73 14.61
CA ALA A 104 -1.93 19.54 15.43
C ALA A 104 -2.72 19.81 16.74
N PRO A 105 -3.75 19.02 17.04
CA PRO A 105 -4.52 19.16 18.27
C PRO A 105 -3.74 18.60 19.47
N ALA A 106 -4.22 18.89 20.68
CA ALA A 106 -3.72 18.24 21.89
C ALA A 106 -3.82 16.71 21.74
N GLY A 107 -2.80 16.00 22.24
CA GLY A 107 -2.72 14.55 22.12
C GLY A 107 -2.09 14.04 20.82
N VAL A 108 -1.50 14.93 20.01
CA VAL A 108 -0.61 14.57 18.88
C VAL A 108 0.82 14.92 19.24
N VAL A 109 1.73 14.00 19.02
CA VAL A 109 3.18 14.16 19.25
C VAL A 109 3.92 13.83 17.96
N ALA A 110 4.93 14.65 17.65
CA ALA A 110 5.82 14.38 16.52
C ALA A 110 7.13 13.78 17.06
N GLN A 111 7.55 12.66 16.47
CA GLN A 111 8.73 11.90 16.85
C GLN A 111 9.58 11.62 15.63
N GLU A 112 10.91 11.76 15.75
CA GLU A 112 11.82 11.21 14.75
C GLU A 112 11.84 9.69 14.84
N VAL A 113 11.61 9.04 13.72
CA VAL A 113 11.54 7.59 13.60
C VAL A 113 12.72 7.09 12.77
N ARG A 114 13.37 6.05 13.26
CA ARG A 114 14.41 5.30 12.54
C ARG A 114 13.94 3.87 12.30
N TYR A 115 14.41 3.29 11.20
CA TYR A 115 14.14 1.89 10.87
C TYR A 115 15.37 1.03 11.21
N GLU A 116 15.14 -0.13 11.78
CA GLU A 116 16.16 -1.15 12.02
C GLU A 116 15.74 -2.47 11.39
N PRO A 117 16.50 -3.02 10.41
CA PRO A 117 17.67 -2.41 9.77
C PRO A 117 17.32 -1.12 9.02
N ALA A 118 18.30 -0.25 8.78
CA ALA A 118 18.12 1.05 8.14
C ALA A 118 17.71 0.89 6.66
N ILE A 119 16.42 0.68 6.42
CA ILE A 119 15.83 0.54 5.08
C ILE A 119 15.42 1.86 4.46
N GLU A 120 15.22 2.88 5.31
CA GLU A 120 14.89 4.26 4.95
C GLU A 120 15.66 5.24 5.83
N ALA A 121 15.84 6.46 5.35
CA ALA A 121 16.39 7.54 6.16
C ALA A 121 15.45 7.88 7.33
N PRO A 122 15.99 8.32 8.48
CA PRO A 122 15.17 8.81 9.58
C PRO A 122 14.23 9.92 9.10
N ARG A 123 12.99 9.88 9.57
CA ARG A 123 12.00 10.89 9.24
C ARG A 123 11.12 11.24 10.43
N ARG A 124 10.53 12.42 10.37
CA ARG A 124 9.60 12.87 11.39
C ARG A 124 8.20 12.34 11.11
N GLU A 125 7.65 11.63 12.07
CA GLU A 125 6.30 11.05 12.02
C GLU A 125 5.44 11.63 13.14
N VAL A 126 4.13 11.56 12.96
CA VAL A 126 3.16 12.01 13.98
C VAL A 126 2.43 10.82 14.58
N PHE A 127 2.20 10.88 15.88
CA PHE A 127 1.58 9.82 16.67
C PHE A 127 0.48 10.37 17.56
N VAL A 128 -0.45 9.53 17.93
CA VAL A 128 -1.30 9.79 19.09
C VAL A 128 -0.43 9.65 20.33
N ALA A 129 -0.49 10.61 21.26
CA ALA A 129 0.31 10.61 22.49
C ALA A 129 0.22 9.27 23.23
N GLY A 130 1.36 8.71 23.61
CA GLY A 130 1.51 7.39 24.23
C GLY A 130 1.64 6.22 23.24
N SER A 131 1.63 6.48 21.93
CA SER A 131 1.87 5.46 20.89
C SER A 131 3.16 5.69 20.10
N GLU A 132 3.99 6.63 20.52
CA GLU A 132 5.23 7.02 19.85
C GLU A 132 6.23 5.87 19.78
N ARG A 133 6.96 5.79 18.68
CA ARG A 133 8.04 4.83 18.48
C ARG A 133 9.23 5.53 17.82
N ALA A 134 10.34 5.63 18.54
CA ALA A 134 11.57 6.18 17.99
C ALA A 134 12.29 5.22 17.01
N VAL A 135 12.05 3.92 17.20
CA VAL A 135 12.60 2.86 16.34
C VAL A 135 11.46 1.98 15.86
N ILE A 136 11.32 1.87 14.57
CA ILE A 136 10.48 0.86 13.93
C ILE A 136 11.40 -0.27 13.51
N GLN A 137 11.23 -1.42 14.17
CA GLN A 137 11.81 -2.65 13.67
C GLN A 137 11.14 -2.89 12.32
N ALA A 138 11.82 -2.52 11.24
CA ALA A 138 11.42 -2.97 9.91
C ALA A 138 11.59 -4.48 9.95
N VAL A 139 10.45 -5.15 10.13
CA VAL A 139 10.44 -6.58 10.34
C VAL A 139 11.06 -7.25 9.12
N ALA A 140 12.38 -7.42 9.14
CA ALA A 140 12.84 -8.79 9.11
C ALA A 140 12.24 -9.44 10.34
N THR A 141 11.18 -10.18 10.20
CA THR A 141 10.60 -10.94 11.30
C THR A 141 11.68 -11.91 11.73
N SER A 142 12.63 -11.40 12.50
CA SER A 142 13.68 -12.22 13.07
C SER A 142 13.02 -12.98 14.18
N ALA A 143 12.92 -14.26 13.93
CA ALA A 143 12.59 -15.26 14.91
C ALA A 143 13.54 -15.14 16.11
N ASN A 144 13.16 -14.31 17.07
CA ASN A 144 13.47 -14.51 18.48
C ASN A 144 12.16 -14.87 19.19
N ALA A 145 11.48 -15.90 18.68
CA ALA A 145 10.56 -16.69 19.43
C ALA A 145 11.38 -17.89 19.92
N GLY A 146 11.73 -17.84 21.20
CA GLY A 146 12.26 -19.03 21.88
C GLY A 146 11.38 -20.24 21.61
N THR A 147 12.04 -21.33 21.38
CA THR A 147 11.60 -22.71 21.36
C THR A 147 10.24 -22.94 22.05
N SER A 148 9.18 -22.91 21.29
CA SER A 148 7.90 -23.59 21.60
C SER A 148 7.17 -23.73 20.27
N GLY A 149 7.20 -24.88 19.69
CA GLY A 149 6.37 -25.54 18.66
C GLY A 149 5.46 -24.70 17.74
N VAL A 150 5.79 -23.49 17.38
CA VAL A 150 5.03 -22.71 16.41
C VAL A 150 5.41 -23.18 15.02
N GLN A 151 4.51 -23.93 14.40
CA GLN A 151 4.64 -24.34 13.01
C GLN A 151 4.73 -23.09 12.13
N ALA A 152 5.81 -22.94 11.37
CA ALA A 152 5.99 -21.84 10.45
C ALA A 152 4.88 -21.87 9.39
N ARG A 153 4.17 -20.75 9.21
CA ARG A 153 3.08 -20.58 8.23
C ARG A 153 3.30 -19.36 7.38
N ILE A 154 2.80 -19.40 6.16
CA ILE A 154 2.79 -18.26 5.25
C ILE A 154 1.80 -17.22 5.79
N ALA A 155 2.30 -16.03 6.09
CA ALA A 155 1.49 -14.91 6.57
C ALA A 155 1.01 -14.02 5.41
N SER A 156 1.81 -13.92 4.33
CA SER A 156 1.46 -13.20 3.10
C SER A 156 2.08 -13.89 1.89
N PRO A 157 1.31 -14.08 0.79
CA PRO A 157 -0.12 -13.78 0.63
C PRO A 157 -1.01 -14.74 1.42
N VAL A 158 -2.20 -14.27 1.80
CA VAL A 158 -3.20 -15.12 2.43
C VAL A 158 -3.73 -16.12 1.38
N PRO A 159 -3.91 -17.41 1.73
CA PRO A 159 -4.47 -18.39 0.80
C PRO A 159 -5.81 -17.94 0.21
N GLY A 160 -5.98 -18.08 -1.10
CA GLY A 160 -7.16 -17.66 -1.83
C GLY A 160 -7.24 -16.17 -2.13
N SER A 161 -6.21 -15.37 -1.81
CA SER A 161 -6.20 -13.95 -2.13
C SER A 161 -6.08 -13.71 -3.64
N ILE A 162 -6.73 -12.65 -4.10
CA ILE A 162 -6.62 -12.12 -5.46
C ILE A 162 -5.90 -10.78 -5.37
N ILE A 163 -4.77 -10.68 -6.05
CA ILE A 163 -3.92 -9.50 -6.10
C ILE A 163 -4.14 -8.84 -7.44
N ALA A 164 -4.69 -7.64 -7.45
CA ALA A 164 -4.86 -6.86 -8.67
C ALA A 164 -3.60 -6.03 -8.93
N LEU A 165 -3.04 -6.16 -10.14
CA LEU A 165 -2.04 -5.21 -10.64
C LEU A 165 -2.75 -3.95 -11.08
N ASP A 166 -2.25 -2.81 -10.64
CA ASP A 166 -2.76 -1.50 -11.05
C ASP A 166 -1.97 -1.07 -12.30
N PRO A 167 -2.63 -0.87 -13.46
CA PRO A 167 -1.95 -0.48 -14.69
C PRO A 167 -1.26 0.88 -14.60
N ASP A 168 -1.69 1.74 -13.68
CA ASP A 168 -1.14 3.09 -13.50
C ASP A 168 0.02 3.16 -12.53
N ILE A 169 0.27 2.09 -11.78
CA ILE A 169 1.46 1.97 -10.94
C ILE A 169 2.57 1.30 -11.75
N PRO A 170 3.73 1.93 -11.94
CA PRO A 170 4.85 1.29 -12.62
C PRO A 170 5.16 -0.09 -12.01
N LEU A 171 5.33 -1.12 -12.83
CA LEU A 171 5.54 -2.51 -12.39
C LEU A 171 6.66 -2.64 -11.35
N ARG A 172 7.74 -1.84 -11.49
CA ARG A 172 8.85 -1.82 -10.52
C ARG A 172 8.43 -1.42 -9.10
N ASN A 173 7.29 -0.71 -8.97
CA ASN A 173 6.74 -0.25 -7.69
C ASN A 173 5.69 -1.21 -7.13
N GLN A 174 5.20 -2.15 -7.95
CA GLN A 174 4.25 -3.17 -7.55
C GLN A 174 5.01 -4.42 -7.10
N ARG A 175 5.20 -4.57 -5.81
CA ARG A 175 5.88 -5.71 -5.23
C ARG A 175 4.99 -6.41 -4.22
N LEU A 176 4.92 -7.72 -4.33
CA LEU A 176 4.29 -8.56 -3.33
C LEU A 176 5.36 -9.05 -2.35
N GLN A 177 5.10 -8.88 -1.06
CA GLN A 177 5.97 -9.39 -0.01
C GLN A 177 5.50 -10.78 0.42
N PHE A 178 6.35 -11.77 0.25
CA PHE A 178 6.15 -13.08 0.84
C PHE A 178 6.69 -13.05 2.28
N SER A 179 5.84 -13.42 3.23
CA SER A 179 6.20 -13.42 4.64
C SER A 179 5.66 -14.66 5.36
N ALA A 180 6.32 -15.06 6.42
CA ALA A 180 5.92 -16.17 7.26
C ALA A 180 5.79 -15.75 8.73
N THR A 181 5.00 -16.48 9.53
CA THR A 181 4.82 -16.25 10.96
C THR A 181 6.09 -16.56 11.77
N ALA A 182 6.95 -17.41 11.24
CA ALA A 182 8.27 -17.69 11.76
C ALA A 182 9.21 -17.96 10.59
N TYR A 183 10.44 -17.49 10.70
CA TYR A 183 11.50 -17.76 9.73
C TYR A 183 12.50 -18.73 10.32
N GLY A 184 13.12 -19.52 9.46
CA GLY A 184 14.12 -20.49 9.88
C GLY A 184 15.04 -20.86 8.70
N LYS A 185 15.76 -21.96 8.85
CA LYS A 185 16.46 -22.56 7.73
C LYS A 185 15.46 -23.18 6.78
N GLY A 186 15.24 -22.55 5.62
CA GLY A 186 14.28 -23.01 4.62
C GLY A 186 14.34 -22.13 3.38
N ARG A 187 13.42 -22.39 2.46
CA ARG A 187 13.35 -21.66 1.18
C ARG A 187 11.93 -21.38 0.76
N TRP A 188 11.76 -20.31 0.01
CA TRP A 188 10.55 -20.01 -0.72
C TRP A 188 10.57 -20.71 -2.06
N GLU A 189 9.47 -21.38 -2.40
CA GLU A 189 9.26 -22.00 -3.68
C GLU A 189 7.95 -21.48 -4.29
N LEU A 190 8.03 -20.92 -5.49
CA LEU A 190 6.89 -20.39 -6.24
C LEU A 190 6.74 -21.19 -7.53
N ASP A 191 5.56 -21.77 -7.75
CA ASP A 191 5.22 -22.57 -8.95
C ASP A 191 6.26 -23.65 -9.23
N GLY A 192 6.75 -24.30 -8.17
CA GLY A 192 7.76 -25.35 -8.25
C GLY A 192 9.19 -24.86 -8.45
N LYS A 193 9.45 -23.56 -8.43
CA LYS A 193 10.80 -22.99 -8.55
C LYS A 193 11.24 -22.33 -7.25
N VAL A 194 12.46 -22.60 -6.83
CA VAL A 194 13.07 -21.92 -5.67
C VAL A 194 13.35 -20.47 -6.04
N ILE A 195 12.82 -19.53 -5.27
CA ILE A 195 12.94 -18.09 -5.52
C ILE A 195 13.77 -17.34 -4.47
N GLY A 196 14.08 -17.98 -3.35
CA GLY A 196 14.94 -17.39 -2.33
C GLY A 196 14.94 -18.16 -1.01
N ALA A 197 15.81 -17.76 -0.10
CA ALA A 197 15.86 -18.30 1.25
C ALA A 197 14.69 -17.73 2.08
N ALA A 198 14.11 -18.56 2.96
CA ALA A 198 13.03 -18.17 3.86
C ALA A 198 13.59 -17.72 5.24
N THR A 199 14.67 -16.95 5.23
CA THR A 199 15.27 -16.38 6.44
C THR A 199 14.69 -15.01 6.81
N HIS A 200 14.00 -14.39 5.87
CA HIS A 200 13.31 -13.11 5.99
C HIS A 200 12.20 -13.01 4.94
N SER A 201 11.45 -11.91 4.92
CA SER A 201 10.47 -11.65 3.87
C SER A 201 11.17 -11.50 2.51
N LEU A 202 10.50 -11.99 1.46
CA LEU A 202 10.99 -11.93 0.09
C LEU A 202 10.07 -11.05 -0.76
N SER A 203 10.67 -10.09 -1.45
CA SER A 203 9.95 -9.22 -2.39
C SER A 203 9.91 -9.86 -3.77
N TRP A 204 8.72 -10.05 -4.32
CA TRP A 204 8.51 -10.64 -5.63
C TRP A 204 7.76 -9.68 -6.56
N PHE A 205 8.14 -9.69 -7.84
CA PHE A 205 7.40 -8.97 -8.89
C PHE A 205 6.22 -9.83 -9.34
N PRO A 206 4.98 -9.41 -9.07
CA PRO A 206 3.82 -10.22 -9.40
C PRO A 206 3.61 -10.31 -10.91
N MET A 207 3.44 -11.54 -11.38
CA MET A 207 3.09 -11.86 -12.76
C MET A 207 1.61 -12.30 -12.78
N PRO A 208 0.82 -11.90 -13.80
CA PRO A 208 -0.56 -12.35 -13.91
C PRO A 208 -0.66 -13.88 -14.01
N GLY A 209 -1.61 -14.45 -13.30
CA GLY A 209 -1.86 -15.88 -13.28
C GLY A 209 -2.20 -16.44 -11.90
N ALA A 210 -2.49 -17.73 -11.87
CA ALA A 210 -2.62 -18.47 -10.62
C ALA A 210 -1.25 -18.96 -10.17
N HIS A 211 -0.95 -18.78 -8.88
CA HIS A 211 0.35 -19.07 -8.28
C HIS A 211 0.20 -19.93 -7.05
N VAL A 212 1.22 -20.75 -6.79
CA VAL A 212 1.34 -21.57 -5.60
C VAL A 212 2.66 -21.25 -4.93
N LEU A 213 2.58 -20.61 -3.76
CA LEU A 213 3.73 -20.33 -2.91
C LEU A 213 3.86 -21.43 -1.85
N LYS A 214 5.05 -21.98 -1.71
CA LYS A 214 5.38 -22.95 -0.67
C LYS A 214 6.51 -22.43 0.23
N LEU A 215 6.37 -22.69 1.50
CA LEU A 215 7.43 -22.57 2.48
C LEU A 215 8.01 -23.96 2.70
N VAL A 216 9.26 -24.18 2.34
CA VAL A 216 9.90 -25.51 2.36
C VAL A 216 11.07 -25.48 3.35
N SER A 217 11.17 -26.48 4.21
CA SER A 217 12.27 -26.64 5.15
C SER A 217 13.61 -26.90 4.46
N ASP A 218 14.70 -26.82 5.18
CA ASP A 218 16.05 -27.23 4.70
C ASP A 218 16.15 -28.74 4.39
N ARG A 219 15.25 -29.54 4.99
CA ARG A 219 15.16 -30.99 4.74
C ARG A 219 14.31 -31.33 3.51
N GLY A 220 13.61 -30.33 2.94
CA GLY A 220 12.74 -30.50 1.77
C GLY A 220 11.27 -30.74 2.09
N ASP A 221 10.86 -30.69 3.39
CA ASP A 221 9.47 -30.84 3.77
C ASP A 221 8.69 -29.53 3.50
N VAL A 222 7.50 -29.64 2.95
CA VAL A 222 6.59 -28.49 2.79
C VAL A 222 5.99 -28.16 4.15
N LEU A 223 6.34 -27.00 4.69
CA LEU A 223 5.84 -26.50 5.97
C LEU A 223 4.47 -25.85 5.84
N ASP A 224 4.25 -25.12 4.73
CA ASP A 224 2.97 -24.50 4.41
C ASP A 224 2.85 -24.20 2.93
N GLU A 225 1.61 -24.03 2.43
CA GLU A 225 1.29 -23.72 1.04
C GLU A 225 0.19 -22.65 0.96
N ALA A 226 0.38 -21.64 0.11
CA ALA A 226 -0.61 -20.61 -0.18
C ALA A 226 -0.86 -20.51 -1.68
N LYS A 227 -2.10 -20.73 -2.10
CA LYS A 227 -2.56 -20.50 -3.48
C LYS A 227 -3.14 -19.09 -3.57
N PHE A 228 -2.73 -18.33 -4.57
CA PHE A 228 -3.23 -16.99 -4.83
C PHE A 228 -3.28 -16.70 -6.32
N GLU A 229 -4.01 -15.68 -6.71
CA GLU A 229 -4.14 -15.27 -8.10
C GLU A 229 -3.69 -13.82 -8.27
N VAL A 230 -2.92 -13.55 -9.31
CA VAL A 230 -2.57 -12.19 -9.74
C VAL A 230 -3.36 -11.85 -10.98
N ARG A 231 -4.12 -10.75 -10.93
CA ARG A 231 -4.92 -10.24 -12.05
C ARG A 231 -4.42 -8.88 -12.48
N GLY A 232 -4.47 -8.63 -13.78
CA GLY A 232 -4.10 -7.37 -14.42
C GLY A 232 -3.30 -7.60 -15.70
N ALA A 233 -3.26 -6.60 -16.56
CA ALA A 233 -2.48 -6.64 -17.78
C ALA A 233 -1.04 -6.18 -17.51
N ILE A 234 -0.05 -6.94 -17.96
CA ILE A 234 1.29 -6.40 -18.16
C ILE A 234 1.23 -5.63 -19.49
N LEU A 235 1.30 -4.32 -19.45
CA LEU A 235 1.52 -3.55 -20.65
C LEU A 235 2.82 -4.04 -21.28
N LYS A 236 2.72 -4.72 -22.42
CA LYS A 236 3.88 -5.03 -23.24
C LYS A 236 4.50 -3.69 -23.62
N THR A 237 5.66 -3.37 -23.05
CA THR A 237 6.50 -2.30 -23.56
C THR A 237 6.67 -2.54 -25.06
N ALA A 238 6.11 -1.65 -25.87
CA ALA A 238 6.35 -1.68 -27.30
C ALA A 238 7.88 -1.56 -27.49
N SER A 239 8.50 -2.62 -27.96
CA SER A 239 9.89 -2.57 -28.41
C SER A 239 9.93 -1.62 -29.61
N ARG A 240 10.64 -0.53 -29.44
CA ARG A 240 11.14 0.29 -30.55
C ARG A 240 12.29 -0.44 -31.23
#